data_f6bfa151e8dca051fa7013ad245346eb
#
_entry.id   f6bfa151e8dca051fa7013ad245346eb
#
_cell.length_a   1.000
_cell.length_b   1.000
_cell.length_c   1.000
_cell.angle_alpha   90.00
_cell.angle_beta   90.00
_cell.angle_gamma   90.00
#
_symmetry.space_group_name_H-M   'P 1'
#
loop_
_entity.id
_entity.type
_entity.pdbx_description
1 polymer ?
#
loop_
_entity_poly.entity_id
_entity_poly.type
_entity_poly.pdbx_seq_one_letter_code
_entity_poly.pdbx_strand_id
1 'polypeptide(L)'
;MYIPHPPWANTLDRGLRAVGYLALSLFSIREAGLMPYTPDANIWYNLAVHIALSIMAGGCALACLTGRSQAEMVILPLVLGCASASWILVISAHGFGARSALLLSVVFLLSARMNWLRWLRHRAIILTALRDRDGNGTDRG
;
A
#
# COMPACT_ATOMS: atom_id res chain seq x y z
N MET A 1 -27.66 -10.98 -4.32
CA MET A 1 -28.21 -9.63 -4.11
C MET A 1 -27.02 -8.66 -4.03
N TYR A 2 -26.79 -7.86 -5.08
CA TYR A 2 -25.74 -6.85 -5.11
C TYR A 2 -26.26 -5.61 -4.38
N ILE A 3 -25.76 -5.33 -3.19
CA ILE A 3 -26.07 -4.07 -2.49
C ILE A 3 -25.09 -3.03 -3.05
N PRO A 4 -25.53 -2.07 -3.86
CA PRO A 4 -24.65 -1.02 -4.35
C PRO A 4 -24.18 -0.18 -3.16
N HIS A 5 -22.87 -0.15 -2.93
CA HIS A 5 -22.30 0.74 -1.93
C HIS A 5 -22.63 2.19 -2.29
N PRO A 6 -23.09 3.00 -1.33
CA PRO A 6 -23.40 4.39 -1.59
C PRO A 6 -22.13 5.13 -2.06
N PRO A 7 -22.24 6.09 -2.99
CA PRO A 7 -21.10 6.77 -3.61
C PRO A 7 -20.17 7.46 -2.59
N TRP A 8 -20.69 7.91 -1.46
CA TRP A 8 -19.91 8.51 -0.37
C TRP A 8 -18.96 7.51 0.31
N ALA A 9 -19.31 6.22 0.37
CA ALA A 9 -18.47 5.19 0.99
C ALA A 9 -17.17 5.00 0.21
N ASN A 10 -17.20 5.07 -1.12
CA ASN A 10 -16.01 5.01 -1.97
C ASN A 10 -15.11 6.24 -1.78
N THR A 11 -15.70 7.42 -1.61
CA THR A 11 -14.95 8.66 -1.37
C THR A 11 -14.28 8.64 0.00
N LEU A 12 -15.00 8.19 1.02
CA LEU A 12 -14.47 8.04 2.38
C LEU A 12 -13.31 7.03 2.42
N ASP A 13 -13.48 5.86 1.80
CA ASP A 13 -12.45 4.83 1.71
C ASP A 13 -11.18 5.34 1.01
N ARG A 14 -11.34 6.08 -0.09
CA ARG A 14 -10.21 6.73 -0.79
C ARG A 14 -9.52 7.76 0.10
N GLY A 15 -10.27 8.58 0.79
CA GLY A 15 -9.75 9.60 1.70
C GLY A 15 -8.95 8.98 2.85
N LEU A 16 -9.49 7.97 3.52
CA LEU A 16 -8.81 7.27 4.61
C LEU A 16 -7.51 6.60 4.16
N ARG A 17 -7.51 5.98 2.99
CA ARG A 17 -6.29 5.38 2.42
C ARG A 17 -5.24 6.43 2.06
N ALA A 18 -5.65 7.52 1.43
CA ALA A 18 -4.75 8.61 1.09
C ALA A 18 -4.09 9.21 2.34
N VAL A 19 -4.86 9.42 3.41
CA VAL A 19 -4.34 9.87 4.71
C VAL A 19 -3.34 8.87 5.29
N GLY A 20 -3.64 7.56 5.24
CA GLY A 20 -2.72 6.52 5.70
C GLY A 20 -1.39 6.53 4.96
N TYR A 21 -1.40 6.63 3.63
CA TYR A 21 -0.18 6.71 2.83
C TYR A 21 0.58 8.04 3.05
N LEU A 22 -0.11 9.16 3.21
CA LEU A 22 0.51 10.45 3.55
C LEU A 22 1.18 10.39 4.92
N ALA A 23 0.53 9.82 5.92
CA ALA A 23 1.11 9.63 7.24
C ALA A 23 2.39 8.77 7.18
N LEU A 24 2.39 7.68 6.39
CA LEU A 24 3.55 6.84 6.17
C LEU A 24 4.68 7.61 5.46
N SER A 25 4.35 8.41 4.44
CA SER A 25 5.31 9.25 3.73
C SER A 25 5.97 10.27 4.65
N LEU A 26 5.17 11.00 5.43
CA LEU A 26 5.67 12.00 6.40
C LEU A 26 6.51 11.38 7.51
N PHE A 27 6.08 10.22 8.03
CA PHE A 27 6.86 9.45 8.99
C PHE A 27 8.24 9.10 8.42
N SER A 28 8.30 8.62 7.19
CA SER A 28 9.55 8.24 6.52
C SER A 28 10.47 9.42 6.28
N ILE A 29 9.93 10.60 5.92
CA ILE A 29 10.70 11.85 5.80
C ILE A 29 11.32 12.24 7.15
N ARG A 30 10.52 12.19 8.22
CA ARG A 30 10.99 12.47 9.55
C ARG A 30 12.14 11.55 9.96
N GLU A 31 12.00 10.26 9.73
CA GLU A 31 13.03 9.27 10.06
C GLU A 31 14.30 9.51 9.25
N ALA A 32 14.20 9.79 7.95
CA ALA A 32 15.32 10.15 7.09
C ALA A 32 16.05 11.41 7.63
N GLY A 33 15.33 12.40 8.10
CA GLY A 33 15.89 13.63 8.68
C GLY A 33 16.60 13.42 10.03
N LEU A 34 16.23 12.39 10.78
CA LEU A 34 16.85 12.06 12.08
C LEU A 34 18.09 11.17 11.94
N MET A 35 18.29 10.51 10.81
CA MET A 35 19.37 9.55 10.55
C MET A 35 20.79 10.12 10.68
N PRO A 36 21.10 11.37 10.28
CA PRO A 36 22.46 11.93 10.41
C PRO A 36 22.99 12.00 11.84
N TYR A 37 22.12 11.83 12.83
CA TYR A 37 22.45 11.90 14.25
C TYR A 37 22.71 10.50 14.88
N THR A 38 22.60 9.44 14.12
CA THR A 38 22.90 8.07 14.59
C THR A 38 24.23 7.59 14.04
N PRO A 39 25.16 7.10 14.88
CA PRO A 39 26.54 6.76 14.48
C PRO A 39 26.69 5.41 13.76
N ASP A 40 25.67 4.90 13.05
CA ASP A 40 25.66 3.59 12.46
C ASP A 40 26.28 3.52 11.05
N ALA A 41 27.03 2.44 10.80
CA ALA A 41 27.75 2.20 9.55
C ALA A 41 26.82 2.08 8.29
N ASN A 42 25.51 1.93 8.47
CA ASN A 42 24.53 1.74 7.40
C ASN A 42 23.64 2.97 7.14
N ILE A 43 24.10 4.17 7.49
CA ILE A 43 23.33 5.41 7.35
C ILE A 43 22.78 5.58 5.94
N TRP A 44 23.59 5.38 4.91
CA TRP A 44 23.19 5.57 3.51
C TRP A 44 22.09 4.60 3.06
N TYR A 45 22.18 3.34 3.49
CA TYR A 45 21.14 2.35 3.18
C TYR A 45 19.83 2.69 3.87
N ASN A 46 19.87 3.03 5.15
CA ASN A 46 18.69 3.45 5.91
C ASN A 46 18.03 4.69 5.31
N LEU A 47 18.85 5.69 4.95
CA LEU A 47 18.38 6.91 4.30
C LEU A 47 17.70 6.59 2.96
N ALA A 48 18.32 5.75 2.12
CA ALA A 48 17.76 5.35 0.84
C ALA A 48 16.42 4.63 0.97
N VAL A 49 16.29 3.71 1.94
CA VAL A 49 15.03 2.99 2.22
C VAL A 49 13.93 3.97 2.64
N HIS A 50 14.22 4.91 3.52
CA HIS A 50 13.21 5.87 3.99
C HIS A 50 12.82 6.88 2.91
N ILE A 51 13.76 7.35 2.09
CA ILE A 51 13.46 8.22 0.94
C ILE A 51 12.60 7.47 -0.07
N ALA A 52 12.96 6.23 -0.43
CA ALA A 52 12.19 5.40 -1.35
C ALA A 52 10.78 5.14 -0.81
N LEU A 53 10.65 4.79 0.47
CA LEU A 53 9.35 4.58 1.12
C LEU A 53 8.48 5.84 1.09
N SER A 54 9.09 7.01 1.36
CA SER A 54 8.38 8.29 1.32
C SER A 54 7.83 8.61 -0.08
N ILE A 55 8.66 8.48 -1.12
CA ILE A 55 8.26 8.75 -2.51
C ILE A 55 7.15 7.79 -2.96
N MET A 56 7.31 6.50 -2.68
CA MET A 56 6.33 5.48 -3.10
C MET A 56 5.02 5.59 -2.33
N ALA A 57 5.05 5.85 -1.02
CA ALA A 57 3.85 6.08 -0.23
C ALA A 57 3.12 7.36 -0.69
N GLY A 58 3.86 8.43 -0.99
CA GLY A 58 3.29 9.64 -1.60
C GLY A 58 2.64 9.37 -2.95
N GLY A 59 3.27 8.53 -3.79
CA GLY A 59 2.70 8.06 -5.06
C GLY A 59 1.40 7.27 -4.88
N CYS A 60 1.32 6.39 -3.88
CA CYS A 60 0.09 5.67 -3.52
C CYS A 60 -1.01 6.63 -3.04
N ALA A 61 -0.66 7.64 -2.23
CA ALA A 61 -1.61 8.66 -1.79
C ALA A 61 -2.21 9.41 -2.99
N LEU A 62 -1.37 9.83 -3.92
CA LEU A 62 -1.80 10.51 -5.14
C LEU A 62 -2.67 9.59 -6.02
N ALA A 63 -2.29 8.32 -6.18
CA ALA A 63 -3.08 7.33 -6.91
C ALA A 63 -4.48 7.12 -6.29
N CYS A 64 -4.56 7.10 -4.96
CA CYS A 64 -5.84 7.03 -4.25
C CYS A 64 -6.70 8.26 -4.50
N LEU A 65 -6.13 9.48 -4.39
CA LEU A 65 -6.84 10.74 -4.60
C LEU A 65 -7.34 10.88 -6.04
N THR A 66 -6.52 10.48 -7.02
CA THR A 66 -6.88 10.53 -8.44
C THR A 66 -7.76 9.36 -8.90
N GLY A 67 -8.05 8.40 -8.02
CA GLY A 67 -8.87 7.23 -8.34
C GLY A 67 -8.18 6.20 -9.25
N ARG A 68 -6.88 6.28 -9.44
CA ARG A 68 -6.08 5.36 -10.26
C ARG A 68 -5.68 4.10 -9.48
N SER A 69 -6.63 3.21 -9.24
CA SER A 69 -6.40 1.95 -8.51
C SER A 69 -5.34 1.04 -9.14
N GLN A 70 -5.14 1.11 -10.45
CA GLN A 70 -4.09 0.35 -11.14
C GLN A 70 -2.68 0.82 -10.75
N ALA A 71 -2.47 2.14 -10.64
CA ALA A 71 -1.22 2.70 -10.17
C ALA A 71 -0.93 2.31 -8.70
N GLU A 72 -1.95 2.35 -7.83
CA GLU A 72 -1.84 1.85 -6.46
C GLU A 72 -1.39 0.38 -6.43
N MET A 73 -1.98 -0.49 -7.27
CA MET A 73 -1.63 -1.92 -7.33
C MET A 73 -0.18 -2.19 -7.75
N VAL A 74 0.39 -1.34 -8.60
CA VAL A 74 1.79 -1.46 -9.05
C VAL A 74 2.76 -0.98 -7.98
N ILE A 75 2.45 0.14 -7.33
CA ILE A 75 3.35 0.79 -6.36
C ILE A 75 3.30 0.08 -4.99
N LEU A 76 2.15 -0.45 -4.60
CA LEU A 76 1.94 -1.03 -3.27
C LEU A 76 2.91 -2.17 -2.89
N PRO A 77 3.29 -3.11 -3.78
CA PRO A 77 4.31 -4.11 -3.45
C PRO A 77 5.67 -3.51 -3.11
N LEU A 78 6.04 -2.41 -3.76
CA LEU A 78 7.29 -1.69 -3.49
C LEU A 78 7.22 -0.98 -2.14
N VAL A 79 6.09 -0.34 -1.82
CA VAL A 79 5.85 0.27 -0.50
C VAL A 79 5.94 -0.79 0.59
N LEU A 80 5.34 -1.96 0.37
CA LEU A 80 5.40 -3.08 1.32
C LEU A 80 6.84 -3.58 1.51
N GLY A 81 7.61 -3.72 0.43
CA GLY A 81 9.01 -4.14 0.49
C GLY A 81 9.87 -3.15 1.30
N CYS A 82 9.75 -1.85 1.02
CA CYS A 82 10.48 -0.82 1.74
C CYS A 82 10.04 -0.69 3.22
N ALA A 83 8.74 -0.82 3.51
CA ALA A 83 8.24 -0.81 4.87
C ALA A 83 8.76 -2.02 5.67
N SER A 84 8.83 -3.20 5.06
CA SER A 84 9.39 -4.41 5.67
C SER A 84 10.89 -4.26 5.93
N ALA A 85 11.65 -3.72 4.97
CA ALA A 85 13.06 -3.43 5.15
C ALA A 85 13.30 -2.43 6.29
N SER A 86 12.54 -1.35 6.33
CA SER A 86 12.58 -0.37 7.43
C SER A 86 12.29 -1.02 8.78
N TRP A 87 11.29 -1.90 8.86
CA TRP A 87 10.96 -2.63 10.09
C TRP A 87 12.11 -3.53 10.56
N ILE A 88 12.73 -4.29 9.65
CA ILE A 88 13.88 -5.16 9.98
C ILE A 88 15.05 -4.32 10.50
N LEU A 89 15.33 -3.17 9.88
CA LEU A 89 16.39 -2.26 10.32
C LEU A 89 16.13 -1.71 11.72
N VAL A 90 14.89 -1.31 12.01
CA VAL A 90 14.54 -0.81 13.35
C VAL A 90 14.67 -1.90 14.42
N ILE A 91 14.24 -3.12 14.13
CA ILE A 91 14.40 -4.25 15.08
C ILE A 91 15.87 -4.58 15.31
N SER A 92 16.68 -4.62 14.27
CA SER A 92 18.10 -4.94 14.40
C SER A 92 18.87 -3.89 15.22
N ALA A 93 18.48 -2.62 15.12
CA ALA A 93 19.15 -1.52 15.82
C ALA A 93 18.64 -1.28 17.25
N HIS A 94 17.33 -1.40 17.48
CA HIS A 94 16.67 -0.95 18.73
C HIS A 94 15.89 -2.05 19.46
N GLY A 95 15.85 -3.26 18.90
CA GLY A 95 15.02 -4.35 19.43
C GLY A 95 13.52 -4.14 19.20
N PHE A 96 12.72 -4.99 19.81
CA PHE A 96 11.27 -4.95 19.68
C PHE A 96 10.66 -3.96 20.70
N GLY A 97 10.19 -2.84 20.21
CA GLY A 97 9.54 -1.78 21.00
C GLY A 97 8.32 -1.19 20.29
N ALA A 98 7.73 -0.14 20.85
CA ALA A 98 6.52 0.51 20.32
C ALA A 98 6.69 0.96 18.85
N ARG A 99 7.87 1.43 18.47
CA ARG A 99 8.20 1.85 17.11
C ARG A 99 8.21 0.66 16.13
N SER A 100 8.81 -0.46 16.55
CA SER A 100 8.81 -1.70 15.77
C SER A 100 7.42 -2.27 15.60
N ALA A 101 6.59 -2.21 16.66
CA ALA A 101 5.20 -2.66 16.61
C ALA A 101 4.36 -1.81 15.65
N LEU A 102 4.58 -0.49 15.62
CA LEU A 102 3.90 0.41 14.69
C LEU A 102 4.26 0.08 13.24
N LEU A 103 5.55 -0.08 12.92
CA LEU A 103 5.99 -0.45 11.58
C LEU A 103 5.49 -1.84 11.17
N LEU A 104 5.48 -2.81 12.08
CA LEU A 104 4.90 -4.14 11.82
C LEU A 104 3.41 -4.03 11.49
N SER A 105 2.67 -3.20 12.22
CA SER A 105 1.25 -2.95 11.94
C SER A 105 1.04 -2.36 10.56
N VAL A 106 1.88 -1.42 10.13
CA VAL A 106 1.85 -0.84 8.77
C VAL A 106 2.11 -1.93 7.72
N VAL A 107 3.14 -2.76 7.91
CA VAL A 107 3.46 -3.88 6.99
C VAL A 107 2.27 -4.84 6.89
N PHE A 108 1.64 -5.17 8.02
CA PHE A 108 0.47 -6.05 8.05
C PHE A 108 -0.72 -5.45 7.30
N LEU A 109 -1.05 -4.18 7.54
CA LEU A 109 -2.13 -3.48 6.86
C LEU A 109 -1.90 -3.39 5.35
N LEU A 110 -0.67 -3.08 4.92
CA LEU A 110 -0.31 -3.04 3.50
C LEU A 110 -0.40 -4.43 2.85
N SER A 111 -0.01 -5.49 3.56
CA SER A 111 -0.15 -6.88 3.08
C SER A 111 -1.62 -7.27 2.93
N ALA A 112 -2.46 -6.95 3.92
CA ALA A 112 -3.90 -7.18 3.85
C ALA A 112 -4.53 -6.42 2.68
N ARG A 113 -4.15 -5.16 2.47
CA ARG A 113 -4.59 -4.34 1.35
C ARG A 113 -4.19 -4.95 0.00
N MET A 114 -2.96 -5.41 -0.14
CA MET A 114 -2.48 -6.04 -1.36
C MET A 114 -3.25 -7.33 -1.68
N ASN A 115 -3.53 -8.16 -0.67
CA ASN A 115 -4.32 -9.36 -0.84
C ASN A 115 -5.76 -9.05 -1.24
N TRP A 116 -6.36 -8.01 -0.65
CA TRP A 116 -7.69 -7.53 -1.03
C TRP A 116 -7.76 -7.08 -2.48
N LEU A 117 -6.78 -6.31 -2.96
CA LEU A 117 -6.71 -5.86 -4.36
C LEU A 117 -6.53 -7.03 -5.33
N ARG A 118 -5.72 -8.02 -4.99
CA ARG A 118 -5.57 -9.26 -5.78
C ARG A 118 -6.88 -10.02 -5.88
N TRP A 119 -7.61 -10.14 -4.79
CA TRP A 119 -8.90 -10.82 -4.75
C TRP A 119 -9.95 -10.09 -5.60
N LEU A 120 -10.03 -8.75 -5.52
CA LEU A 120 -10.92 -7.95 -6.37
C LEU A 120 -10.61 -8.13 -7.86
N ARG A 121 -9.33 -8.14 -8.23
CA ARG A 121 -8.90 -8.38 -9.62
C ARG A 121 -9.31 -9.78 -10.09
N HIS A 122 -9.13 -10.78 -9.25
CA HIS A 122 -9.50 -12.16 -9.58
C HIS A 122 -11.01 -12.28 -9.82
N ARG A 123 -11.81 -11.68 -8.96
CA ARG A 123 -13.28 -11.63 -9.15
C ARG A 123 -13.68 -10.92 -10.44
N ALA A 124 -13.06 -9.80 -10.77
CA ALA A 124 -13.35 -9.07 -12.00
C ALA A 124 -13.09 -9.93 -13.24
N ILE A 125 -11.96 -10.67 -13.27
CA ILE A 125 -11.61 -11.58 -14.37
C ILE A 125 -12.64 -12.69 -14.50
N ILE A 126 -13.05 -13.32 -13.40
CA ILE A 126 -14.05 -14.40 -13.41
C ILE A 126 -15.39 -13.89 -13.93
N LEU A 127 -15.86 -12.73 -13.49
CA LEU A 127 -17.12 -12.14 -13.92
C LEU A 127 -17.12 -11.77 -15.40
N THR A 128 -15.99 -11.29 -15.93
CA THR A 128 -15.84 -11.00 -17.37
C THR A 128 -15.90 -12.29 -18.18
N ALA A 129 -15.20 -13.33 -17.76
CA ALA A 129 -15.21 -14.64 -18.43
C ALA A 129 -16.59 -15.31 -18.44
N LEU A 130 -17.37 -15.17 -17.36
CA LEU A 130 -18.75 -15.68 -17.30
C LEU A 130 -19.66 -14.89 -18.24
N ARG A 131 -19.53 -13.57 -18.30
CA ARG A 131 -20.33 -12.72 -19.20
C ARG A 131 -20.08 -13.03 -20.67
N ASP A 132 -18.82 -13.26 -21.04
CA ASP A 132 -18.46 -13.62 -22.43
C ASP A 132 -19.01 -14.98 -22.81
N ARG A 133 -19.12 -15.91 -21.86
CA ARG A 133 -19.70 -17.24 -22.09
C ARG A 133 -21.22 -17.19 -22.32
N ASP A 134 -21.91 -16.36 -21.54
CA ASP A 134 -23.36 -16.18 -21.67
C ASP A 134 -23.72 -15.42 -22.97
N GLY A 135 -22.90 -14.44 -23.39
CA GLY A 135 -23.09 -13.71 -24.64
C GLY A 135 -22.90 -14.57 -25.89
N ASN A 136 -22.02 -15.56 -25.86
CA ASN A 136 -21.81 -16.50 -26.99
C ASN A 136 -22.86 -17.62 -27.08
N GLY A 137 -23.66 -17.81 -26.02
CA GLY A 137 -24.71 -18.82 -25.98
C GLY A 137 -26.02 -18.42 -26.70
N THR A 138 -26.25 -17.10 -26.88
CA THR A 138 -27.48 -16.57 -27.46
C THR A 138 -27.48 -16.46 -28.99
N ASP A 139 -26.32 -16.57 -29.63
CA ASP A 139 -26.18 -16.49 -31.12
C ASP A 139 -26.30 -17.83 -31.85
N ARG A 140 -26.67 -18.92 -31.14
CA ARG A 140 -26.80 -20.28 -31.74
C ARG A 140 -28.23 -20.81 -31.68
N GLY A 141 -29.24 -19.93 -31.64
CA GLY A 141 -30.65 -20.31 -31.71
C GLY A 141 -31.27 -19.99 -33.06
#